data_e7dd7c3cfb7552c7ae1185366b5ef56d
#
_entry.id   e7dd7c3cfb7552c7ae1185366b5ef56d
#
_cell.length_a   1.000
_cell.length_b   1.000
_cell.length_c   1.000
_cell.angle_alpha   90.00
_cell.angle_beta   90.00
_cell.angle_gamma   90.00
#
_symmetry.space_group_name_H-M   'P 1'
#
loop_
_entity.id
_entity.type
_entity.pdbx_description
1 polymer ?
#
loop_
_entity_poly.entity_id
_entity_poly.type
_entity_poly.pdbx_seq_one_letter_code
_entity_poly.pdbx_strand_id
1 'polypeptide(L)'
;MKKLQPVLAFAAALCLVGFVGCKEKTATPMTDSTSATAESDDHGHEHAEGEEGRDHSVAGHGHGAGPHDGTIADWGGGKYHVEFTVDHDKQEGTVYILGGDERTPTPIKAEEIQMTITDPAMEVTLKAAPQEGDPEGSASRYIGNHEKLGVVQEYAGTITGVIDDTPYSGDFAEVAHDH
;
A
#
# COMPACT_ATOMS: atom_id res chain seq x y z
N MET A 1 -32.01 19.72 37.37
CA MET A 1 -32.98 18.85 36.68
C MET A 1 -32.20 17.80 35.94
N LYS A 2 -32.18 16.56 36.45
CA LYS A 2 -31.42 15.43 35.92
C LYS A 2 -32.29 14.76 34.85
N LYS A 3 -31.80 14.73 33.58
CA LYS A 3 -32.43 13.94 32.52
C LYS A 3 -31.78 12.56 32.49
N LEU A 4 -32.56 11.54 32.82
CA LEU A 4 -32.22 10.15 32.62
C LEU A 4 -32.28 9.84 31.11
N GLN A 5 -31.21 9.18 30.57
CA GLN A 5 -31.24 8.56 29.27
C GLN A 5 -31.54 7.07 29.43
N PRO A 6 -32.37 6.49 28.56
CA PRO A 6 -32.65 5.07 28.59
C PRO A 6 -31.52 4.25 27.90
N VAL A 7 -31.09 3.19 28.58
CA VAL A 7 -30.18 2.17 28.08
C VAL A 7 -30.99 1.24 27.16
N LEU A 8 -30.61 1.18 25.88
CA LEU A 8 -31.14 0.18 24.93
C LEU A 8 -30.20 -1.01 24.92
N ALA A 9 -30.68 -2.12 25.45
CA ALA A 9 -30.00 -3.41 25.36
C ALA A 9 -30.30 -4.04 23.98
N PHE A 10 -29.28 -4.32 23.18
CA PHE A 10 -29.40 -5.12 21.97
C PHE A 10 -28.95 -6.56 22.26
N ALA A 11 -29.89 -7.47 22.06
CA ALA A 11 -29.71 -8.91 22.20
C ALA A 11 -28.93 -9.45 21.01
N ALA A 12 -27.94 -10.31 21.29
CA ALA A 12 -27.18 -11.07 20.33
C ALA A 12 -28.03 -12.22 19.76
N ALA A 13 -28.11 -12.32 18.44
CA ALA A 13 -28.61 -13.51 17.75
C ALA A 13 -27.40 -14.22 17.12
N LEU A 14 -27.12 -15.41 17.66
CA LEU A 14 -26.10 -16.34 17.19
C LEU A 14 -26.70 -17.24 16.13
N CYS A 15 -26.29 -17.10 14.86
CA CYS A 15 -26.59 -18.06 13.81
C CYS A 15 -25.34 -18.88 13.46
N LEU A 16 -25.33 -20.12 13.94
CA LEU A 16 -24.45 -21.21 13.50
C LEU A 16 -25.02 -21.81 12.21
N VAL A 17 -24.28 -21.73 11.12
CA VAL A 17 -24.51 -22.57 9.95
C VAL A 17 -23.22 -23.31 9.64
N GLY A 18 -23.24 -24.61 9.95
CA GLY A 18 -22.19 -25.54 9.55
C GLY A 18 -22.40 -25.96 8.10
N PHE A 19 -21.32 -25.97 7.33
CA PHE A 19 -21.27 -26.72 6.08
C PHE A 19 -20.13 -27.73 6.15
N VAL A 20 -20.52 -28.99 6.24
CA VAL A 20 -19.69 -30.17 5.99
C VAL A 20 -19.85 -30.50 4.51
N GLY A 21 -18.78 -30.63 3.78
CA GLY A 21 -18.78 -31.08 2.39
C GLY A 21 -17.45 -31.75 2.05
N CYS A 22 -17.48 -33.07 1.97
CA CYS A 22 -16.40 -33.99 1.70
C CYS A 22 -15.92 -33.95 0.24
N LYS A 23 -14.59 -34.14 0.06
CA LYS A 23 -13.93 -35.20 -0.69
C LYS A 23 -14.26 -35.35 -2.19
N GLU A 24 -13.26 -35.28 -3.06
CA GLU A 24 -12.72 -36.50 -3.71
C GLU A 24 -11.42 -36.25 -4.47
N LYS A 25 -10.60 -37.28 -4.35
CA LYS A 25 -9.27 -37.49 -4.86
C LYS A 25 -9.42 -38.28 -6.19
N THR A 26 -8.78 -37.84 -7.27
CA THR A 26 -8.53 -38.76 -8.38
C THR A 26 -7.11 -38.57 -8.91
N ALA A 27 -6.41 -39.67 -8.96
CA ALA A 27 -5.03 -39.83 -9.37
C ALA A 27 -4.93 -40.26 -10.84
N THR A 28 -3.92 -39.78 -11.51
CA THR A 28 -3.06 -40.30 -12.59
C THR A 28 -3.67 -41.14 -13.74
N PRO A 29 -3.04 -41.25 -14.94
CA PRO A 29 -1.69 -41.79 -15.05
C PRO A 29 -0.75 -41.11 -16.08
N MET A 30 0.51 -41.48 -15.95
CA MET A 30 1.66 -41.28 -16.86
C MET A 30 1.42 -41.91 -18.23
N THR A 31 1.93 -41.27 -19.26
CA THR A 31 2.48 -42.00 -20.43
C THR A 31 3.77 -41.36 -20.89
N ASP A 32 4.74 -42.20 -20.86
CA ASP A 32 6.09 -42.15 -21.44
C ASP A 32 6.01 -42.20 -22.99
N SER A 33 6.84 -41.45 -23.69
CA SER A 33 7.49 -41.90 -24.90
C SER A 33 8.41 -40.84 -25.55
N THR A 34 9.70 -41.03 -25.40
CA THR A 34 10.69 -41.30 -26.41
C THR A 34 11.05 -40.20 -27.42
N SER A 35 12.30 -39.79 -27.26
CA SER A 35 13.36 -39.42 -28.23
C SER A 35 13.01 -39.15 -29.71
N ALA A 36 13.51 -38.03 -30.21
CA ALA A 36 14.27 -37.97 -31.46
C ALA A 36 15.14 -36.71 -31.58
N THR A 37 16.32 -36.92 -31.90
CA THR A 37 17.54 -36.21 -32.18
C THR A 37 17.46 -35.25 -33.40
N ALA A 38 18.39 -34.28 -33.36
CA ALA A 38 18.98 -33.49 -34.45
C ALA A 38 18.13 -32.33 -34.99
N GLU A 39 18.63 -31.17 -35.33
CA GLU A 39 19.98 -30.72 -35.78
C GLU A 39 20.11 -29.21 -35.51
N SER A 40 21.33 -28.78 -35.46
CA SER A 40 21.83 -27.41 -35.36
C SER A 40 21.40 -26.54 -36.55
N ASP A 41 20.94 -25.30 -36.22
CA ASP A 41 21.15 -24.17 -37.11
C ASP A 41 21.61 -22.97 -36.29
N ASP A 42 22.87 -22.65 -36.55
CA ASP A 42 23.63 -21.49 -36.13
C ASP A 42 23.03 -20.23 -36.78
N HIS A 43 22.35 -19.41 -36.01
CA HIS A 43 22.08 -18.02 -36.37
C HIS A 43 22.66 -17.11 -35.32
N GLY A 44 23.91 -16.68 -35.59
CA GLY A 44 24.53 -15.57 -34.90
C GLY A 44 23.68 -14.32 -35.03
N HIS A 45 23.16 -13.86 -33.91
CA HIS A 45 22.70 -12.49 -33.74
C HIS A 45 23.69 -11.77 -32.86
N GLU A 46 24.44 -10.89 -33.48
CA GLU A 46 25.22 -9.86 -32.80
C GLU A 46 24.21 -8.96 -32.07
N HIS A 47 24.15 -9.07 -30.76
CA HIS A 47 23.41 -8.12 -29.90
C HIS A 47 24.34 -6.97 -29.57
N ALA A 48 24.00 -5.82 -30.15
CA ALA A 48 24.52 -4.53 -29.76
C ALA A 48 24.30 -4.32 -28.25
N GLU A 49 25.36 -3.91 -27.59
CA GLU A 49 25.39 -3.52 -26.18
C GLU A 49 24.48 -2.32 -25.98
N GLY A 50 23.59 -2.40 -24.99
CA GLY A 50 22.80 -1.27 -24.53
C GLY A 50 21.40 -1.64 -24.09
N GLU A 51 21.27 -2.46 -23.07
CA GLU A 51 20.02 -2.53 -22.31
C GLU A 51 20.32 -2.63 -20.83
N GLU A 52 20.09 -1.51 -20.19
CA GLU A 52 20.00 -1.42 -18.74
C GLU A 52 19.00 -2.46 -18.24
N GLY A 53 19.48 -3.32 -17.34
CA GLY A 53 18.69 -4.39 -16.74
C GLY A 53 17.46 -3.83 -16.03
N ARG A 54 16.30 -4.03 -16.65
CA ARG A 54 15.04 -3.90 -15.97
C ARG A 54 14.85 -5.15 -15.13
N ASP A 55 15.24 -5.04 -13.88
CA ASP A 55 14.91 -6.04 -12.88
C ASP A 55 13.39 -5.99 -12.64
N HIS A 56 12.66 -6.91 -13.26
CA HIS A 56 11.25 -7.14 -12.99
C HIS A 56 11.12 -8.02 -11.75
N SER A 57 11.47 -7.51 -10.60
CA SER A 57 11.09 -8.14 -9.35
C SER A 57 9.60 -7.95 -9.13
N VAL A 58 8.84 -8.99 -9.40
CA VAL A 58 7.42 -9.10 -9.08
C VAL A 58 7.24 -9.23 -7.58
N ALA A 59 7.16 -8.09 -6.90
CA ALA A 59 6.49 -7.94 -5.59
C ALA A 59 6.44 -6.45 -5.26
N GLY A 60 5.34 -5.80 -5.63
CA GLY A 60 5.17 -4.36 -5.48
C GLY A 60 5.91 -3.61 -6.59
N HIS A 61 5.20 -2.85 -7.40
CA HIS A 61 5.84 -1.94 -8.34
C HIS A 61 6.72 -1.00 -7.50
N GLY A 62 8.04 -1.16 -7.57
CA GLY A 62 8.98 -0.29 -6.89
C GLY A 62 8.84 1.11 -7.46
N HIS A 63 8.01 1.92 -6.82
CA HIS A 63 7.93 3.34 -7.10
C HIS A 63 9.24 3.97 -6.65
N GLY A 64 9.80 4.86 -7.46
CA GLY A 64 10.95 5.67 -7.04
C GLY A 64 10.56 6.59 -5.89
N ALA A 65 11.50 7.42 -5.42
CA ALA A 65 11.19 8.46 -4.45
C ALA A 65 10.13 9.41 -5.04
N GLY A 66 9.15 9.79 -4.23
CA GLY A 66 8.13 10.74 -4.60
C GLY A 66 8.65 12.19 -4.68
N PRO A 67 7.78 13.15 -5.02
CA PRO A 67 8.15 14.56 -5.15
C PRO A 67 8.64 15.22 -3.84
N HIS A 68 8.44 14.59 -2.70
CA HIS A 68 8.92 15.04 -1.39
C HIS A 68 10.02 14.11 -0.84
N ASP A 69 10.68 13.32 -1.71
CA ASP A 69 11.71 12.33 -1.37
C ASP A 69 11.20 11.21 -0.44
N GLY A 70 9.89 10.99 -0.41
CA GLY A 70 9.24 9.95 0.39
C GLY A 70 9.02 8.65 -0.38
N THR A 71 8.58 7.63 0.35
CA THR A 71 8.21 6.34 -0.22
C THR A 71 6.78 6.35 -0.73
N ILE A 72 6.57 5.84 -1.94
CA ILE A 72 5.25 5.80 -2.58
C ILE A 72 4.60 4.42 -2.40
N ALA A 73 3.31 4.43 -2.08
CA ALA A 73 2.42 3.28 -2.11
C ALA A 73 1.27 3.50 -3.10
N ASP A 74 0.81 2.43 -3.73
CA ASP A 74 -0.29 2.43 -4.69
C ASP A 74 -1.65 2.34 -3.98
N TRP A 75 -2.60 3.17 -4.39
CA TRP A 75 -3.99 3.09 -3.98
C TRP A 75 -4.91 2.88 -5.19
N GLY A 76 -5.62 1.76 -5.16
CA GLY A 76 -6.65 1.45 -6.17
C GLY A 76 -6.11 1.17 -7.57
N GLY A 77 -4.95 0.49 -7.65
CA GLY A 77 -4.34 0.09 -8.92
C GLY A 77 -3.85 1.27 -9.74
N GLY A 78 -3.19 2.23 -9.10
CA GLY A 78 -2.63 3.42 -9.74
C GLY A 78 -3.60 4.56 -9.93
N LYS A 79 -4.79 4.49 -9.34
CA LYS A 79 -5.73 5.62 -9.39
C LYS A 79 -5.26 6.80 -8.55
N TYR A 80 -4.75 6.48 -7.36
CA TYR A 80 -4.06 7.39 -6.47
C TYR A 80 -2.73 6.75 -6.05
N HIS A 81 -1.79 7.60 -5.67
CA HIS A 81 -0.58 7.21 -4.98
C HIS A 81 -0.50 7.97 -3.66
N VAL A 82 0.10 7.36 -2.67
CA VAL A 82 0.33 8.00 -1.38
C VAL A 82 1.82 7.99 -1.08
N GLU A 83 2.39 9.16 -0.85
CA GLU A 83 3.79 9.33 -0.51
C GLU A 83 3.93 9.56 0.98
N PHE A 84 4.70 8.71 1.64
CA PHE A 84 5.02 8.85 3.07
C PHE A 84 6.39 9.47 3.28
N THR A 85 6.45 10.47 4.15
CA THR A 85 7.67 11.09 4.65
C THR A 85 7.65 11.15 6.17
N VAL A 86 8.83 11.16 6.80
CA VAL A 86 8.96 11.26 8.26
C VAL A 86 9.92 12.37 8.65
N ASP A 87 9.55 13.13 9.68
CA ASP A 87 10.42 14.07 10.39
C ASP A 87 10.68 13.50 11.79
N HIS A 88 11.84 12.90 11.97
CA HIS A 88 12.21 12.24 13.23
C HIS A 88 12.32 13.21 14.40
N ASP A 89 12.79 14.43 14.17
CA ASP A 89 12.95 15.45 15.22
C ASP A 89 11.60 15.90 15.77
N LYS A 90 10.58 15.96 14.90
CA LYS A 90 9.21 16.32 15.26
C LYS A 90 8.35 15.12 15.64
N GLN A 91 8.86 13.89 15.42
CA GLN A 91 8.08 12.66 15.60
C GLN A 91 6.80 12.68 14.74
N GLU A 92 6.91 13.20 13.53
CA GLU A 92 5.81 13.50 12.65
C GLU A 92 5.92 12.68 11.36
N GLY A 93 4.81 12.02 11.01
CA GLY A 93 4.63 11.42 9.70
C GLY A 93 3.72 12.30 8.83
N THR A 94 4.12 12.49 7.60
CA THR A 94 3.31 13.19 6.60
C THR A 94 3.00 12.25 5.43
N VAL A 95 1.75 12.25 5.00
CA VAL A 95 1.31 11.54 3.80
C VAL A 95 0.76 12.54 2.80
N TYR A 96 1.26 12.48 1.58
CA TYR A 96 0.76 13.27 0.45
C TYR A 96 -0.06 12.37 -0.47
N ILE A 97 -1.22 12.86 -0.91
CA ILE A 97 -2.05 12.17 -1.89
C ILE A 97 -1.71 12.70 -3.28
N LEU A 98 -1.29 11.80 -4.13
CA LEU A 98 -0.88 12.06 -5.50
C LEU A 98 -1.83 11.39 -6.50
N GLY A 99 -1.89 11.91 -7.71
CA GLY A 99 -2.62 11.30 -8.80
C GLY A 99 -1.91 10.08 -9.40
N GLY A 100 -2.48 9.56 -10.48
CA GLY A 100 -1.91 8.41 -11.20
C GLY A 100 -0.55 8.67 -11.85
N ASP A 101 -0.10 9.92 -11.89
CA ASP A 101 1.22 10.33 -12.38
C ASP A 101 2.32 10.33 -11.29
N GLU A 102 1.97 9.97 -10.04
CA GLU A 102 2.85 9.94 -8.86
C GLU A 102 3.45 11.30 -8.50
N ARG A 103 2.89 12.39 -8.98
CA ARG A 103 3.46 13.73 -8.84
C ARG A 103 2.46 14.82 -8.53
N THR A 104 1.30 14.78 -9.17
CA THR A 104 0.31 15.85 -9.03
C THR A 104 -0.47 15.70 -7.73
N PRO A 105 -0.43 16.70 -6.82
CA PRO A 105 -1.26 16.69 -5.63
C PRO A 105 -2.74 16.50 -5.99
N THR A 106 -3.38 15.52 -5.36
CA THR A 106 -4.77 15.15 -5.65
C THR A 106 -5.59 15.20 -4.37
N PRO A 107 -6.25 16.33 -4.08
CA PRO A 107 -7.01 16.50 -2.84
C PRO A 107 -8.20 15.53 -2.75
N ILE A 108 -8.35 14.88 -1.61
CA ILE A 108 -9.44 13.95 -1.31
C ILE A 108 -10.31 14.46 -0.16
N LYS A 109 -11.59 14.05 -0.14
CA LYS A 109 -12.53 14.37 0.93
C LYS A 109 -12.47 13.30 2.02
N ALA A 110 -11.43 13.35 2.83
CA ALA A 110 -11.29 12.53 4.02
C ALA A 110 -10.81 13.43 5.17
N GLU A 111 -11.38 13.28 6.35
CA GLU A 111 -10.94 14.05 7.54
C GLU A 111 -9.64 13.48 8.10
N GLU A 112 -9.47 12.17 7.97
CA GLU A 112 -8.30 11.44 8.45
C GLU A 112 -8.04 10.18 7.61
N ILE A 113 -6.80 9.72 7.64
CA ILE A 113 -6.35 8.43 7.11
C ILE A 113 -5.57 7.70 8.21
N GLN A 114 -5.41 6.38 8.07
CA GLN A 114 -4.72 5.56 9.05
C GLN A 114 -3.44 4.99 8.46
N MET A 115 -2.38 5.01 9.24
CA MET A 115 -1.11 4.36 8.91
C MET A 115 -0.77 3.35 9.99
N THR A 116 -0.51 2.11 9.58
CA THR A 116 -0.04 1.05 10.45
C THR A 116 1.40 0.71 10.06
N ILE A 117 2.33 0.88 10.98
CA ILE A 117 3.73 0.53 10.81
C ILE A 117 4.00 -0.80 11.54
N THR A 118 4.78 -1.67 10.93
CA THR A 118 5.04 -3.03 11.43
C THR A 118 6.20 -3.10 12.40
N ASP A 119 7.26 -2.31 12.19
CA ASP A 119 8.44 -2.27 13.05
C ASP A 119 8.98 -0.84 13.18
N PRO A 120 8.94 -0.26 14.38
CA PRO A 120 8.26 -0.74 15.58
C PRO A 120 6.74 -0.68 15.41
N ALA A 121 6.03 -1.70 15.85
CA ALA A 121 4.58 -1.77 15.68
C ALA A 121 3.89 -0.53 16.27
N MET A 122 3.16 0.21 15.43
CA MET A 122 2.39 1.39 15.83
C MET A 122 1.27 1.68 14.83
N GLU A 123 0.26 2.39 15.32
CA GLU A 123 -0.83 2.93 14.50
C GLU A 123 -0.83 4.45 14.63
N VAL A 124 -0.89 5.14 13.51
CA VAL A 124 -0.88 6.60 13.46
C VAL A 124 -2.10 7.08 12.70
N THR A 125 -2.92 7.88 13.36
CA THR A 125 -4.01 8.62 12.70
C THR A 125 -3.43 9.91 12.14
N LEU A 126 -3.49 10.07 10.82
CA LEU A 126 -3.06 11.28 10.13
C LEU A 126 -4.30 12.12 9.80
N LYS A 127 -4.29 13.37 10.21
CA LYS A 127 -5.39 14.32 9.99
C LYS A 127 -5.15 15.18 8.77
N ALA A 128 -6.23 15.54 8.11
CA ALA A 128 -6.20 16.44 6.97
C ALA A 128 -5.48 17.75 7.31
N ALA A 129 -4.50 18.11 6.50
CA ALA A 129 -3.72 19.34 6.59
C ALA A 129 -3.65 19.99 5.21
N PRO A 130 -4.74 20.64 4.74
CA PRO A 130 -4.86 21.16 3.39
C PRO A 130 -3.68 22.04 2.98
N GLN A 131 -3.30 21.95 1.73
CA GLN A 131 -2.27 22.78 1.12
C GLN A 131 -2.89 23.97 0.36
N GLU A 132 -2.07 24.92 0.00
CA GLU A 132 -2.51 26.03 -0.86
C GLU A 132 -2.97 25.48 -2.23
N GLY A 133 -4.19 25.77 -2.60
CA GLY A 133 -4.83 25.25 -3.81
C GLY A 133 -5.77 24.07 -3.60
N ASP A 134 -5.78 23.46 -2.42
CA ASP A 134 -6.76 22.43 -2.11
C ASP A 134 -8.17 23.02 -2.02
N PRO A 135 -9.20 22.37 -2.61
CA PRO A 135 -10.58 22.79 -2.46
C PRO A 135 -11.06 22.72 -1.01
N GLU A 136 -12.01 23.58 -0.65
CA GLU A 136 -12.63 23.54 0.69
C GLU A 136 -13.19 22.15 1.02
N GLY A 137 -12.85 21.64 2.22
CA GLY A 137 -13.27 20.31 2.67
C GLY A 137 -12.52 19.15 2.03
N SER A 138 -11.38 19.42 1.36
CA SER A 138 -10.50 18.41 0.80
C SER A 138 -9.05 18.68 1.22
N ALA A 139 -8.22 17.66 1.21
CA ALA A 139 -6.79 17.78 1.51
C ALA A 139 -5.97 16.85 0.62
N SER A 140 -4.85 17.36 0.14
CA SER A 140 -3.81 16.57 -0.53
C SER A 140 -2.67 16.18 0.40
N ARG A 141 -2.72 16.60 1.69
CA ARG A 141 -1.71 16.29 2.69
C ARG A 141 -2.37 15.91 4.02
N TYR A 142 -1.79 14.93 4.71
CA TYR A 142 -2.22 14.43 6.00
C TYR A 142 -1.03 14.34 6.94
N ILE A 143 -1.20 14.74 8.21
CA ILE A 143 -0.13 14.79 9.20
C ILE A 143 -0.57 14.08 10.48
N GLY A 144 0.33 13.28 11.04
CA GLY A 144 0.14 12.61 12.33
C GLY A 144 1.44 12.49 13.10
N ASN A 145 1.33 12.43 14.42
CA ASN A 145 2.49 12.32 15.31
C ASN A 145 2.44 11.05 16.12
N HIS A 146 3.60 10.43 16.31
CA HIS A 146 3.77 9.28 17.19
C HIS A 146 5.21 9.25 17.70
N GLU A 147 5.41 8.99 19.03
CA GLU A 147 6.72 9.01 19.66
C GLU A 147 7.77 8.10 19.00
N LYS A 148 7.32 6.95 18.48
CA LYS A 148 8.20 5.99 17.81
C LYS A 148 8.68 6.46 16.43
N LEU A 149 8.06 7.48 15.83
CA LEU A 149 8.56 8.10 14.59
C LEU A 149 9.85 8.89 14.81
N GLY A 150 10.21 9.17 16.08
CA GLY A 150 11.50 9.76 16.42
C GLY A 150 12.70 8.80 16.32
N VAL A 151 12.46 7.52 16.04
CA VAL A 151 13.56 6.56 15.81
C VAL A 151 14.00 6.65 14.36
N VAL A 152 15.29 6.92 14.13
CA VAL A 152 15.86 6.97 12.78
C VAL A 152 16.06 5.54 12.27
N GLN A 153 15.17 5.08 11.43
CA GLN A 153 15.20 3.77 10.80
C GLN A 153 14.29 3.78 9.56
N GLU A 154 14.34 2.73 8.76
CA GLU A 154 13.40 2.50 7.67
C GLU A 154 12.07 1.99 8.25
N TYR A 155 10.98 2.54 7.74
CA TYR A 155 9.64 2.11 8.12
C TYR A 155 8.98 1.35 6.98
N ALA A 156 8.22 0.33 7.35
CA ALA A 156 7.35 -0.40 6.45
C ALA A 156 5.97 -0.57 7.08
N GLY A 157 4.95 -0.52 6.25
CA GLY A 157 3.59 -0.60 6.76
C GLY A 157 2.54 -0.45 5.68
N THR A 158 1.33 -0.14 6.13
CA THR A 158 0.15 0.02 5.27
C THR A 158 -0.51 1.35 5.56
N ILE A 159 -0.88 2.10 4.52
CA ILE A 159 -1.68 3.30 4.63
C ILE A 159 -3.09 3.00 4.11
N THR A 160 -4.11 3.38 4.87
CA THR A 160 -5.52 3.15 4.53
C THR A 160 -6.32 4.44 4.63
N GLY A 161 -7.32 4.58 3.77
CA GLY A 161 -8.23 5.70 3.77
C GLY A 161 -9.55 5.38 3.08
N VAL A 162 -10.54 6.25 3.24
CA VAL A 162 -11.84 6.13 2.57
C VAL A 162 -12.08 7.40 1.75
N ILE A 163 -12.31 7.22 0.46
CA ILE A 163 -12.61 8.32 -0.48
C ILE A 163 -13.97 8.04 -1.12
N ASP A 164 -14.94 8.94 -0.94
CA ASP A 164 -16.30 8.79 -1.47
C ASP A 164 -16.89 7.38 -1.16
N ASP A 165 -16.86 6.99 0.13
CA ASP A 165 -17.33 5.69 0.65
C ASP A 165 -16.56 4.46 0.11
N THR A 166 -15.48 4.65 -0.64
CA THR A 166 -14.63 3.58 -1.16
C THR A 166 -13.37 3.45 -0.31
N PRO A 167 -13.09 2.28 0.28
CA PRO A 167 -11.86 2.04 1.02
C PRO A 167 -10.68 1.82 0.07
N TYR A 168 -9.55 2.39 0.42
CA TYR A 168 -8.25 2.23 -0.24
C TYR A 168 -7.21 1.75 0.75
N SER A 169 -6.27 0.96 0.28
CA SER A 169 -5.15 0.45 1.06
C SER A 169 -3.94 0.29 0.16
N GLY A 170 -2.76 0.65 0.67
CA GLY A 170 -1.49 0.47 -0.04
C GLY A 170 -0.37 0.22 0.96
N ASP A 171 0.51 -0.71 0.62
CA ASP A 171 1.68 -1.04 1.41
C ASP A 171 2.87 -0.20 0.95
N PHE A 172 3.67 0.25 1.91
CA PHE A 172 4.91 0.97 1.66
C PHE A 172 6.08 0.32 2.41
N ALA A 173 7.27 0.51 1.88
CA ALA A 173 8.51 0.16 2.55
C ALA A 173 9.58 1.17 2.14
N GLU A 174 10.19 1.84 3.11
CA GLU A 174 11.36 2.66 2.88
C GLU A 174 12.55 1.76 2.52
N VAL A 175 13.37 2.18 1.60
CA VAL A 175 14.58 1.48 1.19
C VAL A 175 15.77 2.35 1.55
N ALA A 176 16.77 1.78 2.22
CA ALA A 176 18.01 2.50 2.52
C ALA A 176 18.63 3.02 1.22
N HIS A 177 18.77 4.31 1.15
CA HIS A 177 19.62 4.91 0.14
C HIS A 177 21.05 4.91 0.67
N ASP A 178 21.87 3.97 0.20
CA ASP A 178 23.31 3.98 0.43
C ASP A 178 23.89 5.28 -0.16
N HIS A 179 24.39 6.15 0.72
CA HIS A 179 25.09 7.39 0.38
C HIS A 179 26.60 7.19 0.34
#